data_4dada75a605d504f8031979eb69b0f63
#
_entry.id   4dada75a605d504f8031979eb69b0f63
#
_cell.length_a   1.000
_cell.length_b   1.000
_cell.length_c   1.000
_cell.angle_alpha   90.00
_cell.angle_beta   90.00
_cell.angle_gamma   90.00
#
_symmetry.space_group_name_H-M   'P 1'
#
loop_
_entity.id
_entity.type
_entity.pdbx_description
1 polymer ?
#
loop_
_entity_poly.entity_id
_entity_poly.type
_entity_poly.pdbx_seq_one_letter_code
_entity_poly.pdbx_strand_id
1 'polypeptide(L)'
;MGGSVDGDVGGPTNAGGQLPSARARAEEIARSLYPHQVEGLAFLLGRRRSILADDMGLGKTRQSVLAMVEAEPTGPYLVICPATVKGNWVREILIVLPDAETTIVGPARTPTADFSGWVIINYDLLKREVDALLQHRWSGLVFDEAHYLKNHRTIRNRLSMRLVAETGSPVVHALTGTPLTNRPRDLFPLLQLVDHALGKSFLSFAKRYCHAHKNDYGYWVTTGASNIEELSVQLHGIMLRRTKANVLDLPLKMRSWIDVVVPQHVVERLNDA
;
A
#
# COMPACT_ATOMS: atom_id res chain seq x y z
N MET A 1 -73.13 6.27 -23.46
CA MET A 1 -72.08 7.27 -23.79
C MET A 1 -71.10 7.22 -22.66
N GLY A 2 -70.07 6.45 -22.83
CA GLY A 2 -68.96 6.28 -21.87
C GLY A 2 -67.63 6.45 -22.59
N GLY A 3 -66.90 7.48 -22.24
CA GLY A 3 -65.57 7.69 -22.73
C GLY A 3 -64.55 7.16 -21.72
N SER A 4 -63.83 6.12 -22.07
CA SER A 4 -62.68 5.63 -21.33
C SER A 4 -61.48 6.45 -21.72
N VAL A 5 -60.78 6.99 -20.73
CA VAL A 5 -59.50 7.69 -20.89
C VAL A 5 -58.42 6.74 -20.38
N ASP A 6 -57.72 6.11 -21.32
CA ASP A 6 -56.50 5.33 -21.01
C ASP A 6 -55.38 6.30 -20.67
N GLY A 7 -55.01 6.33 -19.39
CA GLY A 7 -53.80 7.02 -18.90
C GLY A 7 -52.59 6.11 -19.03
N ASP A 8 -51.78 6.36 -20.04
CA ASP A 8 -50.46 5.76 -20.19
C ASP A 8 -49.51 6.32 -19.10
N VAL A 9 -49.22 5.51 -18.08
CA VAL A 9 -48.22 5.82 -17.05
C VAL A 9 -46.89 5.27 -17.53
N GLY A 10 -46.19 6.08 -18.31
CA GLY A 10 -44.79 5.81 -18.66
C GLY A 10 -43.90 5.79 -17.40
N GLY A 11 -43.64 4.60 -16.89
CA GLY A 11 -42.64 4.39 -15.85
C GLY A 11 -41.24 4.79 -16.33
N PRO A 12 -40.38 5.31 -15.45
CA PRO A 12 -39.05 5.70 -15.82
C PRO A 12 -38.25 4.47 -16.28
N THR A 13 -37.85 4.48 -17.54
CA THR A 13 -36.89 3.50 -18.08
C THR A 13 -35.58 3.66 -17.34
N ASN A 14 -35.29 2.70 -16.48
CA ASN A 14 -34.02 2.56 -15.78
C ASN A 14 -32.92 2.26 -16.83
N ALA A 15 -32.28 3.30 -17.35
CA ALA A 15 -31.08 3.15 -18.17
C ALA A 15 -29.98 2.60 -17.27
N GLY A 16 -29.88 1.28 -17.19
CA GLY A 16 -28.80 0.57 -16.53
C GLY A 16 -27.49 0.82 -17.25
N GLY A 17 -26.88 1.97 -17.02
CA GLY A 17 -25.52 2.25 -17.41
C GLY A 17 -24.60 1.29 -16.68
N GLN A 18 -24.01 0.33 -17.39
CA GLN A 18 -22.94 -0.48 -16.84
C GLN A 18 -21.84 0.45 -16.32
N LEU A 19 -21.44 0.27 -15.04
CA LEU A 19 -20.31 1.00 -14.49
C LEU A 19 -19.08 0.75 -15.38
N PRO A 20 -18.31 1.79 -15.73
CA PRO A 20 -17.11 1.65 -16.54
C PRO A 20 -16.15 0.65 -15.88
N SER A 21 -15.43 -0.12 -16.70
CA SER A 21 -14.40 -1.01 -16.16
C SER A 21 -13.33 -0.22 -15.39
N ALA A 22 -12.65 -0.87 -14.43
CA ALA A 22 -11.59 -0.23 -13.65
C ALA A 22 -10.53 0.43 -14.55
N ARG A 23 -10.24 -0.16 -15.73
CA ARG A 23 -9.33 0.41 -16.70
C ARG A 23 -9.90 1.66 -17.38
N ALA A 24 -11.14 1.64 -17.83
CA ALA A 24 -11.78 2.82 -18.44
C ALA A 24 -11.85 3.98 -17.45
N ARG A 25 -12.14 3.70 -16.18
CA ARG A 25 -12.14 4.70 -15.12
C ARG A 25 -10.75 5.26 -14.85
N ALA A 26 -9.73 4.40 -14.81
CA ALA A 26 -8.34 4.83 -14.67
C ALA A 26 -7.88 5.73 -15.84
N GLU A 27 -8.27 5.43 -17.06
CA GLU A 27 -7.95 6.24 -18.25
C GLU A 27 -8.64 7.61 -18.20
N GLU A 28 -9.85 7.69 -17.70
CA GLU A 28 -10.60 8.94 -17.54
C GLU A 28 -9.92 9.91 -16.57
N ILE A 29 -9.51 9.41 -15.39
CA ILE A 29 -8.87 10.23 -14.35
C ILE A 29 -7.35 10.42 -14.54
N ALA A 30 -6.76 9.72 -15.49
CA ALA A 30 -5.31 9.59 -15.65
C ALA A 30 -4.67 10.55 -16.65
N ARG A 31 -5.32 11.64 -17.05
CA ARG A 31 -4.84 12.55 -18.12
C ARG A 31 -3.41 13.10 -17.94
N SER A 32 -2.85 13.00 -16.73
CA SER A 32 -1.49 13.44 -16.39
C SER A 32 -0.58 12.33 -15.88
N LEU A 33 -0.99 11.05 -16.01
CA LEU A 33 -0.23 9.91 -15.54
C LEU A 33 0.56 9.24 -16.67
N TYR A 34 1.69 8.65 -16.31
CA TYR A 34 2.41 7.76 -17.22
C TYR A 34 1.62 6.46 -17.48
N PRO A 35 1.79 5.78 -18.64
CA PRO A 35 1.05 4.56 -18.97
C PRO A 35 1.10 3.49 -17.86
N HIS A 36 2.26 3.26 -17.26
CA HIS A 36 2.38 2.32 -16.14
C HIS A 36 1.60 2.75 -14.90
N GLN A 37 1.47 4.06 -14.66
CA GLN A 37 0.66 4.56 -13.53
C GLN A 37 -0.84 4.35 -13.77
N VAL A 38 -1.29 4.47 -15.02
CA VAL A 38 -2.68 4.14 -15.40
C VAL A 38 -2.98 2.66 -15.14
N GLU A 39 -2.06 1.77 -15.51
CA GLU A 39 -2.21 0.33 -15.23
C GLU A 39 -2.25 0.04 -13.72
N GLY A 40 -1.38 0.69 -12.94
CA GLY A 40 -1.37 0.55 -11.49
C GLY A 40 -2.62 1.10 -10.83
N LEU A 41 -3.12 2.23 -11.31
CA LEU A 41 -4.39 2.80 -10.87
C LEU A 41 -5.55 1.85 -11.19
N ALA A 42 -5.62 1.32 -12.41
CA ALA A 42 -6.65 0.34 -12.80
C ALA A 42 -6.58 -0.93 -11.93
N PHE A 43 -5.36 -1.39 -11.61
CA PHE A 43 -5.15 -2.51 -10.70
C PHE A 43 -5.72 -2.23 -9.29
N LEU A 44 -5.45 -1.05 -8.74
CA LEU A 44 -5.93 -0.64 -7.41
C LEU A 44 -7.46 -0.43 -7.40
N LEU A 45 -8.04 0.18 -8.44
CA LEU A 45 -9.49 0.39 -8.56
C LEU A 45 -10.25 -0.92 -8.70
N GLY A 46 -9.68 -1.90 -9.37
CA GLY A 46 -10.28 -3.23 -9.48
C GLY A 46 -10.21 -4.06 -8.19
N ARG A 47 -9.53 -3.55 -7.15
CA ARG A 47 -9.28 -4.28 -5.90
C ARG A 47 -9.30 -3.34 -4.71
N ARG A 48 -10.15 -3.62 -3.76
CA ARG A 48 -10.21 -2.81 -2.53
C ARG A 48 -9.02 -3.06 -1.59
N ARG A 49 -8.42 -4.25 -1.65
CA ARG A 49 -7.27 -4.64 -0.83
C ARG A 49 -6.18 -5.21 -1.72
N SER A 50 -5.02 -4.56 -1.75
CA SER A 50 -3.99 -4.91 -2.72
C SER A 50 -2.58 -4.45 -2.32
N ILE A 51 -1.59 -5.07 -2.94
CA ILE A 51 -0.17 -4.76 -2.77
C ILE A 51 0.35 -4.15 -4.06
N LEU A 52 0.77 -2.89 -4.02
CA LEU A 52 1.47 -2.24 -5.13
C LEU A 52 2.97 -2.29 -4.87
N ALA A 53 3.65 -3.18 -5.58
CA ALA A 53 5.03 -3.57 -5.33
C ALA A 53 6.01 -3.04 -6.40
N ASP A 54 5.67 -1.96 -7.05
CA ASP A 54 6.47 -1.28 -8.06
C ASP A 54 7.80 -0.76 -7.49
N ASP A 55 8.83 -0.74 -8.31
CA ASP A 55 10.12 -0.16 -7.95
C ASP A 55 9.97 1.27 -7.41
N MET A 56 10.92 1.70 -6.59
CA MET A 56 10.97 3.07 -6.05
C MET A 56 10.99 4.09 -7.20
N GLY A 57 10.20 5.17 -7.09
CA GLY A 57 10.13 6.24 -8.09
C GLY A 57 9.16 5.99 -9.25
N LEU A 58 8.37 4.90 -9.26
CA LEU A 58 7.30 4.67 -10.24
C LEU A 58 5.96 5.34 -9.86
N GLY A 59 5.95 6.22 -8.86
CA GLY A 59 4.79 7.03 -8.50
C GLY A 59 3.67 6.28 -7.77
N LYS A 60 4.00 5.27 -6.95
CA LYS A 60 3.04 4.50 -6.14
C LYS A 60 2.12 5.40 -5.29
N THR A 61 2.68 6.45 -4.71
CA THR A 61 1.93 7.41 -3.88
C THR A 61 0.77 8.01 -4.65
N ARG A 62 1.02 8.59 -5.83
CA ARG A 62 -0.02 9.21 -6.67
C ARG A 62 -1.07 8.22 -7.13
N GLN A 63 -0.66 7.03 -7.54
CA GLN A 63 -1.57 5.95 -7.91
C GLN A 63 -2.50 5.58 -6.75
N SER A 64 -1.95 5.48 -5.53
CA SER A 64 -2.72 5.16 -4.32
C SER A 64 -3.68 6.28 -3.92
N VAL A 65 -3.25 7.55 -3.99
CA VAL A 65 -4.12 8.71 -3.69
C VAL A 65 -5.34 8.72 -4.62
N LEU A 66 -5.11 8.64 -5.93
CA LEU A 66 -6.19 8.60 -6.94
C LEU A 66 -7.13 7.42 -6.71
N ALA A 67 -6.59 6.23 -6.47
CA ALA A 67 -7.41 5.05 -6.24
C ALA A 67 -8.25 5.12 -4.95
N MET A 68 -7.71 5.72 -3.88
CA MET A 68 -8.43 5.92 -2.62
C MET A 68 -9.62 6.85 -2.80
N VAL A 69 -9.41 8.02 -3.40
CA VAL A 69 -10.47 9.02 -3.60
C VAL A 69 -11.55 8.50 -4.54
N GLU A 70 -11.15 7.76 -5.55
CA GLU A 70 -12.12 7.19 -6.50
C GLU A 70 -12.93 6.04 -5.87
N ALA A 71 -12.30 5.23 -5.00
CA ALA A 71 -13.00 4.13 -4.33
C ALA A 71 -13.91 4.59 -3.20
N GLU A 72 -13.53 5.63 -2.46
CA GLU A 72 -14.24 6.15 -1.28
C GLU A 72 -14.10 7.70 -1.24
N PRO A 73 -14.92 8.45 -2.00
CA PRO A 73 -14.71 9.89 -2.22
C PRO A 73 -14.73 10.78 -0.97
N THR A 74 -15.38 10.34 0.10
CA THR A 74 -15.63 11.19 1.29
C THR A 74 -14.54 11.08 2.36
N GLY A 75 -13.67 10.06 2.32
CA GLY A 75 -12.69 9.85 3.39
C GLY A 75 -13.32 9.52 4.76
N PRO A 76 -12.63 9.67 5.89
CA PRO A 76 -11.22 10.04 6.00
C PRO A 76 -10.26 8.89 5.62
N TYR A 77 -9.01 9.24 5.31
CA TYR A 77 -7.97 8.28 4.94
C TYR A 77 -6.80 8.35 5.90
N LEU A 78 -6.24 7.18 6.25
CA LEU A 78 -5.06 7.09 7.11
C LEU A 78 -3.87 6.56 6.32
N VAL A 79 -2.79 7.34 6.29
CA VAL A 79 -1.51 6.96 5.68
C VAL A 79 -0.49 6.67 6.76
N ILE A 80 0.00 5.45 6.80
CA ILE A 80 1.09 5.02 7.68
C ILE A 80 2.36 4.87 6.83
N CYS A 81 3.37 5.69 7.09
CA CYS A 81 4.57 5.77 6.27
C CYS A 81 5.85 5.99 7.11
N PRO A 82 7.06 5.92 6.52
CA PRO A 82 8.27 6.39 7.20
C PRO A 82 8.21 7.90 7.51
N ALA A 83 8.85 8.32 8.60
CA ALA A 83 8.81 9.72 9.06
C ALA A 83 9.30 10.71 7.97
N THR A 84 10.31 10.33 7.20
CA THR A 84 10.95 11.16 6.17
C THR A 84 10.07 11.46 4.97
N VAL A 85 9.04 10.66 4.70
CA VAL A 85 8.19 10.83 3.50
C VAL A 85 6.83 11.45 3.79
N LYS A 86 6.51 11.80 5.04
CA LYS A 86 5.22 12.43 5.38
C LYS A 86 4.94 13.70 4.57
N GLY A 87 5.92 14.58 4.44
CA GLY A 87 5.78 15.80 3.62
C GLY A 87 5.60 15.50 2.13
N ASN A 88 6.20 14.42 1.63
CA ASN A 88 5.98 13.99 0.25
C ASN A 88 4.53 13.51 0.04
N TRP A 89 3.94 12.81 1.00
CA TRP A 89 2.54 12.41 0.96
C TRP A 89 1.62 13.62 0.87
N VAL A 90 1.80 14.63 1.72
CA VAL A 90 1.02 15.88 1.65
C VAL A 90 1.13 16.51 0.27
N ARG A 91 2.34 16.64 -0.27
CA ARG A 91 2.56 17.22 -1.59
C ARG A 91 1.83 16.45 -2.70
N GLU A 92 1.92 15.12 -2.71
CA GLU A 92 1.26 14.30 -3.73
C GLU A 92 -0.28 14.34 -3.60
N ILE A 93 -0.80 14.41 -2.38
CA ILE A 93 -2.24 14.59 -2.14
C ILE A 93 -2.70 15.93 -2.71
N LEU A 94 -2.02 17.03 -2.40
CA LEU A 94 -2.40 18.37 -2.86
C LEU A 94 -2.20 18.57 -4.38
N ILE A 95 -1.34 17.80 -5.04
CA ILE A 95 -1.26 17.77 -6.51
C ILE A 95 -2.52 17.17 -7.13
N VAL A 96 -3.10 16.15 -6.49
CA VAL A 96 -4.31 15.47 -6.96
C VAL A 96 -5.57 16.23 -6.53
N LEU A 97 -5.56 16.72 -5.30
CA LEU A 97 -6.68 17.35 -4.61
C LEU A 97 -6.19 18.67 -3.95
N PRO A 98 -6.17 19.80 -4.67
CA PRO A 98 -5.61 21.05 -4.15
C PRO A 98 -6.24 21.54 -2.84
N ASP A 99 -7.51 21.25 -2.64
CA ASP A 99 -8.28 21.69 -1.46
C ASP A 99 -8.42 20.59 -0.38
N ALA A 100 -7.64 19.50 -0.47
CA ALA A 100 -7.74 18.40 0.49
C ALA A 100 -7.23 18.81 1.88
N GLU A 101 -7.99 18.49 2.88
CA GLU A 101 -7.53 18.60 4.26
C GLU A 101 -6.47 17.54 4.55
N THR A 102 -5.34 17.96 5.10
CA THR A 102 -4.22 17.09 5.43
C THR A 102 -3.73 17.33 6.85
N THR A 103 -3.60 16.27 7.65
CA THR A 103 -3.08 16.35 9.02
C THR A 103 -1.85 15.47 9.17
N ILE A 104 -0.70 16.06 9.51
CA ILE A 104 0.51 15.30 9.87
C ILE A 104 0.54 15.10 11.38
N VAL A 105 0.45 13.85 11.81
CA VAL A 105 0.64 13.47 13.22
C VAL A 105 2.13 13.59 13.57
N GLY A 106 2.45 14.54 14.45
CA GLY A 106 3.82 14.88 14.86
C GLY A 106 4.23 14.28 16.21
N PRO A 107 5.44 14.64 16.72
CA PRO A 107 5.91 14.24 18.05
C PRO A 107 5.08 14.90 19.17
N ALA A 108 4.66 16.14 19.00
CA ALA A 108 3.70 16.78 19.88
C ALA A 108 2.33 16.11 19.75
N ARG A 109 1.57 16.02 20.85
CA ARG A 109 0.25 15.41 20.84
C ARG A 109 -0.65 16.14 19.85
N THR A 110 -1.08 15.43 18.81
CA THR A 110 -2.09 15.96 17.89
C THR A 110 -3.46 15.81 18.56
N PRO A 111 -4.29 16.86 18.62
CA PRO A 111 -5.67 16.69 19.07
C PRO A 111 -6.37 15.64 18.20
N THR A 112 -6.93 14.61 18.82
CA THR A 112 -7.49 13.45 18.12
C THR A 112 -9.00 13.58 17.86
N ALA A 113 -9.57 14.74 18.17
CA ALA A 113 -11.02 14.88 18.27
C ALA A 113 -11.75 14.72 16.91
N ASP A 114 -11.18 15.22 15.80
CA ASP A 114 -11.85 15.18 14.51
C ASP A 114 -10.85 15.00 13.37
N PHE A 115 -10.45 13.74 13.10
CA PHE A 115 -9.67 13.45 11.90
C PHE A 115 -10.58 13.46 10.67
N SER A 116 -10.41 14.47 9.83
CA SER A 116 -11.03 14.59 8.51
C SER A 116 -9.97 14.52 7.40
N GLY A 117 -10.38 14.30 6.18
CA GLY A 117 -9.49 14.28 5.03
C GLY A 117 -8.39 13.21 5.13
N TRP A 118 -7.14 13.64 4.96
CA TRP A 118 -5.96 12.76 4.95
C TRP A 118 -5.14 12.92 6.22
N VAL A 119 -5.01 11.84 6.98
CA VAL A 119 -4.18 11.78 8.20
C VAL A 119 -2.92 10.99 7.92
N ILE A 120 -1.75 11.61 8.11
CA ILE A 120 -0.44 11.02 7.80
C ILE A 120 0.35 10.81 9.10
N ILE A 121 0.68 9.56 9.41
CA ILE A 121 1.42 9.16 10.62
C ILE A 121 2.61 8.28 10.27
N ASN A 122 3.66 8.32 11.07
CA ASN A 122 4.76 7.36 10.90
C ASN A 122 4.61 6.15 11.83
N TYR A 123 5.19 5.01 11.39
CA TYR A 123 5.11 3.73 12.10
C TYR A 123 5.48 3.80 13.59
N ASP A 124 6.46 4.64 13.97
CA ASP A 124 6.94 4.71 15.34
C ASP A 124 5.93 5.39 16.28
N LEU A 125 5.09 6.26 15.76
CA LEU A 125 4.03 6.93 16.52
C LEU A 125 2.79 6.05 16.74
N LEU A 126 2.63 4.95 16.00
CA LEU A 126 1.48 4.06 16.17
C LEU A 126 1.32 3.57 17.61
N LYS A 127 2.43 3.30 18.32
CA LYS A 127 2.36 2.85 19.71
C LYS A 127 1.65 3.85 20.62
N ARG A 128 1.79 5.15 20.33
CA ARG A 128 1.18 6.22 21.12
C ARG A 128 -0.25 6.53 20.69
N GLU A 129 -0.51 6.47 19.37
CA GLU A 129 -1.72 7.02 18.78
C GLU A 129 -2.77 5.97 18.41
N VAL A 130 -2.45 4.68 18.45
CA VAL A 130 -3.32 3.63 17.91
C VAL A 130 -4.73 3.63 18.51
N ASP A 131 -4.85 3.84 19.82
CA ASP A 131 -6.16 3.82 20.47
C ASP A 131 -7.04 5.02 20.05
N ALA A 132 -6.42 6.18 19.77
CA ALA A 132 -7.10 7.33 19.20
C ALA A 132 -7.50 7.06 17.74
N LEU A 133 -6.61 6.49 16.94
CA LEU A 133 -6.89 6.14 15.54
C LEU A 133 -8.03 5.11 15.42
N LEU A 134 -8.17 4.21 16.38
CA LEU A 134 -9.25 3.21 16.42
C LEU A 134 -10.62 3.78 16.74
N GLN A 135 -10.72 5.01 17.27
CA GLN A 135 -12.00 5.69 17.48
C GLN A 135 -12.63 6.19 16.17
N HIS A 136 -11.86 6.19 15.08
CA HIS A 136 -12.31 6.68 13.78
C HIS A 136 -12.63 5.54 12.81
N ARG A 137 -13.63 5.77 11.97
CA ARG A 137 -13.91 4.91 10.82
C ARG A 137 -13.12 5.44 9.61
N TRP A 138 -12.15 4.67 9.16
CA TRP A 138 -11.32 5.03 8.02
C TRP A 138 -11.91 4.46 6.73
N SER A 139 -12.16 5.30 5.74
CA SER A 139 -12.57 4.88 4.39
C SER A 139 -11.44 4.16 3.66
N GLY A 140 -10.17 4.52 3.97
CA GLY A 140 -9.02 3.85 3.39
C GLY A 140 -7.79 3.89 4.29
N LEU A 141 -7.02 2.80 4.26
CA LEU A 141 -5.73 2.67 4.93
C LEU A 141 -4.62 2.47 3.90
N VAL A 142 -3.56 3.26 4.00
CA VAL A 142 -2.35 3.09 3.19
C VAL A 142 -1.17 2.77 4.10
N PHE A 143 -0.46 1.70 3.80
CA PHE A 143 0.79 1.33 4.44
C PHE A 143 1.93 1.52 3.43
N ASP A 144 2.61 2.66 3.50
CA ASP A 144 3.73 2.96 2.62
C ASP A 144 5.03 2.37 3.17
N GLU A 145 5.90 1.95 2.25
CA GLU A 145 7.07 1.13 2.56
C GLU A 145 6.72 -0.04 3.50
N ALA A 146 5.67 -0.78 3.12
CA ALA A 146 5.09 -1.86 3.94
C ALA A 146 6.09 -2.96 4.31
N HIS A 147 7.27 -3.01 3.67
CA HIS A 147 8.37 -3.87 4.08
C HIS A 147 8.87 -3.60 5.52
N TYR A 148 8.57 -2.43 6.10
CA TYR A 148 8.79 -2.16 7.53
C TYR A 148 8.03 -3.13 8.45
N LEU A 149 7.01 -3.80 7.93
CA LEU A 149 6.18 -4.77 8.65
C LEU A 149 6.63 -6.23 8.51
N LYS A 150 7.72 -6.52 7.76
CA LYS A 150 8.22 -7.87 7.44
C LYS A 150 8.39 -8.80 8.65
N ASN A 151 8.64 -8.27 9.84
CA ASN A 151 8.70 -9.06 11.06
C ASN A 151 7.35 -8.97 11.80
N HIS A 152 6.54 -10.02 11.67
CA HIS A 152 5.21 -10.14 12.28
C HIS A 152 5.21 -10.09 13.81
N ARG A 153 6.37 -10.21 14.48
CA ARG A 153 6.49 -10.15 15.94
C ARG A 153 6.70 -8.73 16.48
N THR A 154 6.96 -7.75 15.62
CA THR A 154 7.20 -6.37 16.06
C THR A 154 5.92 -5.68 16.51
N ILE A 155 6.07 -4.70 17.41
CA ILE A 155 4.96 -3.88 17.89
C ILE A 155 4.29 -3.17 16.72
N ARG A 156 5.07 -2.56 15.80
CA ARG A 156 4.54 -1.86 14.62
C ARG A 156 3.66 -2.75 13.75
N ASN A 157 4.08 -4.01 13.53
CA ASN A 157 3.28 -4.96 12.77
C ASN A 157 1.95 -5.26 13.50
N ARG A 158 2.00 -5.62 14.78
CA ARG A 158 0.79 -5.92 15.57
C ARG A 158 -0.20 -4.78 15.59
N LEU A 159 0.27 -3.53 15.74
CA LEU A 159 -0.58 -2.35 15.73
C LEU A 159 -1.17 -2.06 14.34
N SER A 160 -0.41 -2.27 13.27
CA SER A 160 -0.91 -2.16 11.91
C SER A 160 -2.00 -3.19 11.61
N MET A 161 -1.81 -4.45 12.04
CA MET A 161 -2.84 -5.49 11.90
C MET A 161 -4.09 -5.18 12.73
N ARG A 162 -3.90 -4.62 13.94
CA ARG A 162 -5.01 -4.18 14.78
C ARG A 162 -5.83 -3.07 14.11
N LEU A 163 -5.18 -2.06 13.51
CA LEU A 163 -5.85 -1.01 12.74
C LEU A 163 -6.69 -1.61 11.61
N VAL A 164 -6.12 -2.50 10.79
CA VAL A 164 -6.87 -3.13 9.69
C VAL A 164 -8.07 -3.93 10.19
N ALA A 165 -7.91 -4.69 11.29
CA ALA A 165 -8.94 -5.56 11.80
C ALA A 165 -10.09 -4.80 12.50
N GLU A 166 -9.74 -3.82 13.35
CA GLU A 166 -10.73 -3.17 14.22
C GLU A 166 -11.42 -1.97 13.54
N THR A 167 -10.75 -1.26 12.61
CA THR A 167 -11.41 -0.16 11.88
C THR A 167 -12.36 -0.64 10.78
N GLY A 168 -12.18 -1.86 10.30
CA GLY A 168 -12.99 -2.42 9.23
C GLY A 168 -12.90 -1.65 7.90
N SER A 169 -11.81 -0.89 7.69
CA SER A 169 -11.63 -0.08 6.48
C SER A 169 -11.87 -0.91 5.20
N PRO A 170 -12.72 -0.42 4.29
CA PRO A 170 -13.02 -1.15 3.07
C PRO A 170 -11.86 -1.20 2.08
N VAL A 171 -10.99 -0.20 2.10
CA VAL A 171 -9.85 -0.08 1.18
C VAL A 171 -8.53 -0.14 1.95
N VAL A 172 -7.63 -1.04 1.56
CA VAL A 172 -6.31 -1.19 2.16
C VAL A 172 -5.25 -1.35 1.07
N HIS A 173 -4.34 -0.39 0.97
CA HIS A 173 -3.21 -0.45 0.06
C HIS A 173 -1.90 -0.66 0.82
N ALA A 174 -1.16 -1.72 0.48
CA ALA A 174 0.22 -1.93 0.92
C ALA A 174 1.17 -1.54 -0.21
N LEU A 175 1.95 -0.47 -0.02
CA LEU A 175 2.89 0.03 -1.02
C LEU A 175 4.31 -0.36 -0.60
N THR A 176 5.11 -0.89 -1.52
CA THR A 176 6.51 -1.22 -1.24
C THR A 176 7.35 -1.25 -2.51
N GLY A 177 8.57 -0.75 -2.44
CA GLY A 177 9.55 -0.89 -3.53
C GLY A 177 10.32 -2.22 -3.48
N THR A 178 10.23 -2.94 -2.38
CA THR A 178 11.00 -4.17 -2.12
C THR A 178 10.11 -5.27 -1.53
N PRO A 179 9.14 -5.80 -2.28
CA PRO A 179 8.17 -6.77 -1.73
C PRO A 179 8.81 -8.11 -1.39
N LEU A 180 9.81 -8.51 -2.14
CA LEU A 180 10.54 -9.76 -2.05
C LEU A 180 12.02 -9.47 -1.85
N THR A 181 12.43 -9.25 -0.61
CA THR A 181 13.84 -9.30 -0.25
C THR A 181 14.20 -10.76 0.05
N ASN A 182 14.52 -11.56 -0.94
CA ASN A 182 15.09 -12.92 -0.84
C ASN A 182 14.33 -14.00 -0.05
N ARG A 183 13.23 -13.69 0.66
CA ARG A 183 12.57 -14.66 1.53
C ARG A 183 11.04 -14.57 1.43
N PRO A 184 10.33 -15.63 1.03
CA PRO A 184 8.86 -15.63 0.97
C PRO A 184 8.20 -15.25 2.29
N ARG A 185 8.82 -15.56 3.43
CA ARG A 185 8.30 -15.21 4.75
C ARG A 185 8.03 -13.71 4.94
N ASP A 186 8.76 -12.86 4.24
CA ASP A 186 8.64 -11.40 4.36
C ASP A 186 7.35 -10.86 3.70
N LEU A 187 6.73 -11.66 2.83
CA LEU A 187 5.41 -11.37 2.26
C LEU A 187 4.25 -11.63 3.23
N PHE A 188 4.43 -12.52 4.19
CA PHE A 188 3.33 -12.95 5.04
C PHE A 188 2.59 -11.79 5.71
N PRO A 189 3.25 -10.78 6.29
CA PRO A 189 2.56 -9.62 6.87
C PRO A 189 1.80 -8.78 5.83
N LEU A 190 2.30 -8.66 4.60
CA LEU A 190 1.59 -7.95 3.55
C LEU A 190 0.31 -8.68 3.15
N LEU A 191 0.36 -10.01 3.10
CA LEU A 191 -0.82 -10.86 2.87
C LEU A 191 -1.86 -10.72 3.98
N GLN A 192 -1.40 -10.56 5.23
CA GLN A 192 -2.29 -10.26 6.35
C GLN A 192 -2.96 -8.89 6.21
N LEU A 193 -2.20 -7.84 5.84
CA LEU A 193 -2.74 -6.48 5.65
C LEU A 193 -3.89 -6.47 4.63
N VAL A 194 -3.73 -7.19 3.54
CA VAL A 194 -4.74 -7.22 2.46
C VAL A 194 -5.78 -8.32 2.65
N ASP A 195 -5.79 -8.98 3.81
CA ASP A 195 -6.72 -10.05 4.18
C ASP A 195 -6.74 -11.24 3.18
N HIS A 196 -5.60 -11.58 2.62
CA HIS A 196 -5.48 -12.70 1.70
C HIS A 196 -5.50 -14.05 2.44
N ALA A 197 -6.04 -15.10 1.80
CA ALA A 197 -6.15 -16.44 2.39
C ALA A 197 -4.81 -16.99 2.91
N LEU A 198 -3.71 -16.75 2.18
CA LEU A 198 -2.36 -17.16 2.59
C LEU A 198 -1.84 -16.40 3.83
N GLY A 199 -2.45 -15.29 4.20
CA GLY A 199 -2.11 -14.50 5.42
C GLY A 199 -2.78 -15.01 6.70
N LYS A 200 -3.63 -16.05 6.65
CA LYS A 200 -4.38 -16.52 7.82
C LYS A 200 -3.54 -17.33 8.81
N SER A 201 -2.54 -18.08 8.33
CA SER A 201 -1.70 -18.93 9.17
C SER A 201 -0.25 -18.89 8.74
N PHE A 202 0.60 -18.31 9.59
CA PHE A 202 2.04 -18.25 9.32
C PHE A 202 2.67 -19.65 9.17
N LEU A 203 2.28 -20.59 10.02
CA LEU A 203 2.87 -21.93 9.96
C LEU A 203 2.48 -22.68 8.67
N SER A 204 1.24 -22.56 8.23
CA SER A 204 0.79 -23.14 6.96
C SER A 204 1.51 -22.50 5.78
N PHE A 205 1.61 -21.17 5.74
CA PHE A 205 2.37 -20.43 4.75
C PHE A 205 3.84 -20.82 4.74
N ALA A 206 4.47 -20.88 5.92
CA ALA A 206 5.89 -21.19 6.04
C ALA A 206 6.22 -22.64 5.62
N LYS A 207 5.37 -23.61 5.97
CA LYS A 207 5.53 -25.00 5.52
C LYS A 207 5.44 -25.11 4.00
N ARG A 208 4.55 -24.37 3.36
CA ARG A 208 4.35 -24.42 1.90
C ARG A 208 5.42 -23.66 1.13
N TYR A 209 5.77 -22.43 1.57
CA TYR A 209 6.55 -21.48 0.77
C TYR A 209 7.92 -21.13 1.33
N CYS A 210 8.20 -21.43 2.62
CA CYS A 210 9.46 -21.07 3.28
C CYS A 210 10.36 -22.26 3.58
N HIS A 211 10.10 -23.43 2.99
CA HIS A 211 10.84 -24.65 3.29
C HIS A 211 10.97 -24.90 4.81
N ALA A 212 9.86 -24.71 5.54
CA ALA A 212 9.90 -24.76 6.99
C ALA A 212 10.12 -26.17 7.51
N HIS A 213 11.12 -26.32 8.36
CA HIS A 213 11.47 -27.57 9.03
C HIS A 213 11.87 -27.30 10.49
N LYS A 214 11.90 -28.35 11.31
CA LYS A 214 12.45 -28.25 12.66
C LYS A 214 13.94 -28.54 12.61
N ASN A 215 14.75 -27.73 13.30
CA ASN A 215 16.16 -28.01 13.51
C ASN A 215 16.35 -29.09 14.62
N ASP A 216 17.59 -29.47 14.88
CA ASP A 216 17.95 -30.49 15.87
C ASP A 216 17.52 -30.14 17.31
N TYR A 217 17.25 -28.86 17.58
CA TYR A 217 16.75 -28.35 18.85
C TYR A 217 15.22 -28.22 18.90
N GLY A 218 14.50 -28.69 17.86
CA GLY A 218 13.04 -28.63 17.78
C GLY A 218 12.44 -27.26 17.38
N TYR A 219 13.26 -26.25 17.07
CA TYR A 219 12.79 -24.93 16.63
C TYR A 219 12.50 -24.89 15.14
N TRP A 220 11.45 -24.14 14.75
CA TRP A 220 11.10 -23.95 13.36
C TRP A 220 12.09 -23.00 12.65
N VAL A 221 12.72 -23.50 11.60
CA VAL A 221 13.48 -22.73 10.62
C VAL A 221 12.56 -22.40 9.46
N THR A 222 12.44 -21.11 9.11
CA THR A 222 11.51 -20.60 8.09
C THR A 222 12.20 -19.60 7.14
N THR A 223 13.50 -19.78 6.93
CA THR A 223 14.32 -18.86 6.13
C THR A 223 14.53 -19.30 4.70
N GLY A 224 14.08 -20.49 4.34
CA GLY A 224 14.17 -21.03 2.99
C GLY A 224 13.08 -20.53 2.05
N ALA A 225 13.05 -21.11 0.85
CA ALA A 225 12.07 -20.87 -0.19
C ALA A 225 11.65 -22.19 -0.84
N SER A 226 10.37 -22.33 -1.12
CA SER A 226 9.77 -23.48 -1.81
C SER A 226 8.52 -23.06 -2.55
N ASN A 227 8.12 -23.79 -3.60
CA ASN A 227 6.91 -23.57 -4.38
C ASN A 227 6.71 -22.10 -4.84
N ILE A 228 7.80 -21.44 -5.28
CA ILE A 228 7.80 -20.01 -5.60
C ILE A 228 6.93 -19.69 -6.82
N GLU A 229 6.89 -20.57 -7.82
CA GLU A 229 6.03 -20.42 -8.99
C GLU A 229 4.56 -20.44 -8.60
N GLU A 230 4.14 -21.38 -7.76
CA GLU A 230 2.79 -21.44 -7.21
C GLU A 230 2.46 -20.16 -6.43
N LEU A 231 3.38 -19.71 -5.56
CA LEU A 231 3.21 -18.46 -4.81
C LEU A 231 3.03 -17.27 -5.76
N SER A 232 3.82 -17.19 -6.82
CA SER A 232 3.71 -16.13 -7.83
C SER A 232 2.32 -16.11 -8.47
N VAL A 233 1.78 -17.26 -8.85
CA VAL A 233 0.43 -17.38 -9.41
C VAL A 233 -0.63 -16.91 -8.39
N GLN A 234 -0.52 -17.31 -7.14
CA GLN A 234 -1.44 -16.89 -6.07
C GLN A 234 -1.40 -15.36 -5.83
N LEU A 235 -0.26 -14.72 -6.07
CA LEU A 235 -0.09 -13.28 -5.86
C LEU A 235 -0.62 -12.43 -7.03
N HIS A 236 -0.74 -12.94 -8.24
CA HIS A 236 -1.20 -12.18 -9.42
C HIS A 236 -2.54 -11.46 -9.20
N GLY A 237 -3.43 -12.05 -8.39
CA GLY A 237 -4.73 -11.49 -8.09
C GLY A 237 -4.69 -10.24 -7.17
N ILE A 238 -3.64 -10.08 -6.35
CA ILE A 238 -3.59 -9.08 -5.27
C ILE A 238 -2.32 -8.23 -5.26
N MET A 239 -1.29 -8.60 -6.02
CA MET A 239 -0.02 -7.87 -6.06
C MET A 239 0.36 -7.52 -7.49
N LEU A 240 0.63 -6.24 -7.73
CA LEU A 240 1.24 -5.74 -8.97
C LEU A 240 2.68 -5.36 -8.70
N ARG A 241 3.61 -5.92 -9.49
CA ARG A 241 5.03 -5.60 -9.43
C ARG A 241 5.57 -5.26 -10.81
N ARG A 242 6.16 -4.09 -10.94
CA ARG A 242 6.89 -3.66 -12.14
C ARG A 242 8.25 -3.09 -11.74
N THR A 243 9.25 -3.31 -12.58
CA THR A 243 10.57 -2.73 -12.43
C THR A 243 10.72 -1.50 -13.32
N LYS A 244 11.63 -0.59 -12.98
CA LYS A 244 11.93 0.56 -13.82
C LYS A 244 12.36 0.15 -15.22
N ALA A 245 13.13 -0.91 -15.34
CA ALA A 245 13.60 -1.43 -16.62
C ALA A 245 12.48 -1.90 -17.55
N ASN A 246 11.33 -2.31 -16.99
CA ASN A 246 10.20 -2.82 -17.76
C ASN A 246 9.22 -1.71 -18.22
N VAL A 247 9.24 -0.55 -17.57
CA VAL A 247 8.20 0.48 -17.77
C VAL A 247 8.73 1.86 -18.13
N LEU A 248 10.04 2.06 -18.03
CA LEU A 248 10.70 3.33 -18.39
C LEU A 248 11.79 3.06 -19.43
N ASP A 249 11.87 3.92 -20.42
CA ASP A 249 13.02 3.99 -21.33
C ASP A 249 14.13 4.79 -20.63
N LEU A 250 15.03 4.08 -19.99
CA LEU A 250 16.13 4.67 -19.22
C LEU A 250 17.43 4.53 -19.98
N PRO A 251 18.29 5.56 -19.95
CA PRO A 251 19.63 5.44 -20.49
C PRO A 251 20.43 4.35 -19.78
N LEU A 252 21.39 3.79 -20.47
CA LEU A 252 22.28 2.77 -19.88
C LEU A 252 22.92 3.29 -18.60
N LYS A 253 22.85 2.48 -17.54
CA LYS A 253 23.46 2.80 -16.27
C LYS A 253 24.98 2.76 -16.41
N MET A 254 25.62 3.91 -16.42
CA MET A 254 27.09 4.02 -16.35
C MET A 254 27.53 4.09 -14.89
N ARG A 255 28.59 3.35 -14.55
CA ARG A 255 29.28 3.44 -13.27
C ARG A 255 30.69 3.93 -13.53
N SER A 256 31.06 5.04 -12.93
CA SER A 256 32.44 5.53 -12.89
C SER A 256 33.00 5.33 -11.48
N TRP A 257 34.23 4.86 -11.41
CA TRP A 257 34.99 4.79 -10.16
C TRP A 257 35.87 6.04 -10.12
N ILE A 258 35.84 6.72 -9.00
CA ILE A 258 36.67 7.88 -8.74
C ILE A 258 37.51 7.52 -7.51
N ASP A 259 38.82 7.46 -7.70
CA ASP A 259 39.74 7.26 -6.58
C ASP A 259 39.84 8.55 -5.77
N VAL A 260 39.48 8.47 -4.51
CA VAL A 260 39.57 9.60 -3.58
C VAL A 260 40.74 9.33 -2.64
N VAL A 261 41.75 10.22 -2.69
CA VAL A 261 42.82 10.18 -1.72
C VAL A 261 42.32 10.71 -0.39
N VAL A 262 42.12 9.81 0.57
CA VAL A 262 41.70 10.18 1.93
C VAL A 262 42.93 10.54 2.74
N PRO A 263 43.03 11.74 3.34
CA PRO A 263 44.13 12.12 4.21
C PRO A 263 44.32 11.14 5.39
N GLN A 264 45.56 10.81 5.72
CA GLN A 264 45.87 9.77 6.70
C GLN A 264 45.20 10.00 8.07
N HIS A 265 45.09 11.26 8.53
CA HIS A 265 44.43 11.61 9.79
C HIS A 265 42.91 11.31 9.82
N VAL A 266 42.27 11.19 8.64
CA VAL A 266 40.85 10.81 8.53
C VAL A 266 40.72 9.29 8.59
N VAL A 267 41.66 8.55 7.98
CA VAL A 267 41.73 7.09 8.04
C VAL A 267 41.94 6.62 9.48
N GLU A 268 42.83 7.27 10.23
CA GLU A 268 43.11 6.98 11.63
C GLU A 268 41.82 7.15 12.49
N ARG A 269 41.08 8.25 12.32
CA ARG A 269 39.80 8.47 13.05
C ARG A 269 38.70 7.45 12.72
N LEU A 270 38.72 6.88 11.52
CA LEU A 270 37.75 5.85 11.13
C LEU A 270 38.09 4.47 11.71
N ASN A 271 39.35 4.21 12.03
CA ASN A 271 39.79 2.97 12.64
C ASN A 271 39.65 2.98 14.17
N ASP A 272 39.53 4.18 14.78
CA ASP A 272 39.35 4.37 16.23
C ASP A 272 37.85 4.48 16.67
N ALA A 273 36.90 4.36 15.73
CA ALA A 273 35.46 4.45 15.95
C ALA A 273 34.77 3.09 15.75
#